data_49191c0bc6ee325d3928bfb4bea36f9d
#
_entry.id   49191c0bc6ee325d3928bfb4bea36f9d
#
_cell.length_a   1.000
_cell.length_b   1.000
_cell.length_c   1.000
_cell.angle_alpha   90.00
_cell.angle_beta   90.00
_cell.angle_gamma   90.00
#
_symmetry.space_group_name_H-M   'P 1'
#
loop_
_entity.id
_entity.type
_entity.pdbx_description
1 polymer ?
#
loop_
_entity_poly.entity_id
_entity_poly.type
_entity_poly.pdbx_seq_one_letter_code
_entity_poly.pdbx_strand_id
1 'polypeptide(L)'
;MRLFSRLPIFRFFSERTRRPSWLPSGRGREGLQDRRVSPQKKASRSAVPKHENLGDIAKSVSVKEVVLAVSREADIPTEVLLGRGRKHALARERHLMFLLAYELSHQSLPQIGKAMNRDHSTIWHGCNRARERMETDYALRFTYDKLKSELRG
;
A
#
# COMPACT_ATOMS: atom_id res chain seq x y z
N MET A 1 -39.99 -46.21 -1.32
CA MET A 1 -40.93 -45.27 -0.72
C MET A 1 -40.39 -43.86 -0.77
N ARG A 2 -41.14 -43.01 -1.43
CA ARG A 2 -40.83 -41.60 -1.73
C ARG A 2 -41.03 -40.73 -0.50
N LEU A 3 -40.24 -39.65 -0.34
CA LEU A 3 -40.74 -38.38 0.20
C LEU A 3 -39.86 -37.22 -0.25
N PHE A 4 -40.38 -36.53 -1.23
CA PHE A 4 -40.02 -35.20 -1.66
C PHE A 4 -40.46 -34.20 -0.54
N SER A 5 -39.58 -33.40 0.01
CA SER A 5 -39.94 -32.24 0.80
C SER A 5 -39.53 -30.98 0.07
N ARG A 6 -40.57 -30.27 -0.33
CA ARG A 6 -40.58 -28.99 -1.05
C ARG A 6 -39.98 -27.88 -0.17
N LEU A 7 -39.04 -27.14 -0.73
CA LEU A 7 -38.61 -25.85 -0.18
C LEU A 7 -39.60 -24.76 -0.63
N PRO A 8 -39.99 -23.84 0.24
CA PRO A 8 -40.84 -22.72 -0.12
C PRO A 8 -40.04 -21.62 -0.83
N ILE A 9 -40.62 -21.18 -1.93
CA ILE A 9 -40.20 -20.05 -2.74
C ILE A 9 -40.38 -18.76 -1.89
N PHE A 10 -39.29 -18.12 -1.49
CA PHE A 10 -39.33 -16.79 -0.91
C PHE A 10 -39.70 -15.78 -1.98
N ARG A 11 -40.94 -15.33 -1.94
CA ARG A 11 -41.46 -14.21 -2.71
C ARG A 11 -40.81 -12.95 -2.24
N PHE A 12 -39.98 -12.35 -3.08
CA PHE A 12 -39.37 -11.03 -2.88
C PHE A 12 -40.50 -9.99 -2.99
N PHE A 13 -40.96 -9.51 -1.85
CA PHE A 13 -41.95 -8.45 -1.74
C PHE A 13 -41.24 -7.11 -1.90
N SER A 14 -41.48 -6.47 -3.04
CA SER A 14 -41.03 -5.13 -3.36
C SER A 14 -41.85 -4.12 -2.55
N GLU A 15 -41.38 -3.74 -1.37
CA GLU A 15 -41.94 -2.59 -0.65
C GLU A 15 -41.23 -1.30 -1.08
N ARG A 16 -41.95 -0.52 -1.89
CA ARG A 16 -41.66 0.90 -2.12
C ARG A 16 -41.75 1.62 -0.76
N THR A 17 -40.61 1.89 -0.17
CA THR A 17 -40.53 2.78 0.99
C THR A 17 -40.91 4.20 0.58
N ARG A 18 -42.12 4.62 1.01
CA ARG A 18 -42.57 6.00 0.92
C ARG A 18 -41.62 6.88 1.74
N ARG A 19 -41.17 7.98 1.14
CA ARG A 19 -40.37 9.02 1.83
C ARG A 19 -41.08 9.46 3.11
N PRO A 20 -40.39 9.51 4.23
CA PRO A 20 -40.99 10.02 5.47
C PRO A 20 -41.27 11.54 5.37
N SER A 21 -42.42 11.94 5.89
CA SER A 21 -42.97 13.30 5.77
C SER A 21 -42.24 14.39 6.56
N TRP A 22 -41.13 14.08 7.19
CA TRP A 22 -40.37 15.04 7.97
C TRP A 22 -39.21 15.71 7.17
N LEU A 23 -39.05 15.41 5.86
CA LEU A 23 -38.06 16.07 5.06
C LEU A 23 -38.57 17.47 4.66
N PRO A 24 -37.93 18.57 5.12
CA PRO A 24 -38.33 19.91 4.75
C PRO A 24 -38.07 20.15 3.27
N SER A 25 -39.09 20.61 2.56
CA SER A 25 -39.00 21.13 1.20
C SER A 25 -38.40 22.56 1.26
N GLY A 26 -37.09 22.62 1.35
CA GLY A 26 -36.38 23.89 1.39
C GLY A 26 -36.06 24.39 -0.01
N ARG A 27 -36.97 25.11 -0.66
CA ARG A 27 -36.63 26.14 -1.61
C ARG A 27 -36.32 27.40 -0.78
N GLY A 28 -35.04 27.70 -0.65
CA GLY A 28 -34.54 28.93 -0.06
C GLY A 28 -33.19 29.23 -0.69
N ARG A 29 -33.21 29.98 -1.81
CA ARG A 29 -32.06 30.82 -2.19
C ARG A 29 -32.08 31.95 -1.21
N GLU A 30 -31.00 32.16 -0.49
CA GLU A 30 -30.48 33.47 -0.07
C GLU A 30 -29.34 33.26 0.92
N GLY A 31 -28.26 33.94 0.75
CA GLY A 31 -27.16 34.00 1.72
C GLY A 31 -25.81 33.54 1.21
N LEU A 32 -25.22 34.37 0.31
CA LEU A 32 -23.76 34.44 0.24
C LEU A 32 -23.27 34.91 1.61
N GLN A 33 -22.89 33.99 2.48
CA GLN A 33 -22.12 34.33 3.66
C GLN A 33 -20.90 33.41 3.67
N ASP A 34 -19.81 34.05 3.26
CA ASP A 34 -18.47 33.95 3.83
C ASP A 34 -18.17 32.60 4.49
N ARG A 35 -17.94 31.58 3.67
CA ARG A 35 -17.22 30.39 4.15
C ARG A 35 -15.80 30.85 4.48
N ARG A 36 -15.63 31.34 5.70
CA ARG A 36 -14.31 31.38 6.34
C ARG A 36 -13.74 29.99 6.19
N VAL A 37 -12.89 29.86 5.18
CA VAL A 37 -12.02 28.72 5.01
C VAL A 37 -11.23 28.62 6.31
N SER A 38 -11.65 27.72 7.18
CA SER A 38 -10.87 27.36 8.35
C SER A 38 -9.46 27.05 7.85
N PRO A 39 -8.41 27.63 8.41
CA PRO A 39 -7.07 27.31 8.01
C PRO A 39 -6.90 25.82 8.28
N GLN A 40 -6.95 25.02 7.20
CA GLN A 40 -6.50 23.64 7.28
C GLN A 40 -5.11 23.70 7.89
N LYS A 41 -5.00 23.25 9.13
CA LYS A 41 -3.72 22.93 9.75
C LYS A 41 -3.01 22.10 8.69
N LYS A 42 -2.04 22.71 8.01
CA LYS A 42 -1.08 21.99 7.19
C LYS A 42 -0.50 20.96 8.14
N ALA A 43 -1.04 19.73 8.05
CA ALA A 43 -0.45 18.60 8.74
C ALA A 43 1.02 18.68 8.36
N SER A 44 1.86 18.86 9.35
CA SER A 44 3.30 18.93 9.21
C SER A 44 3.68 17.79 8.28
N ARG A 45 4.15 18.14 7.08
CA ARG A 45 4.81 17.19 6.21
C ARG A 45 5.83 16.52 7.10
N SER A 46 5.54 15.29 7.53
CA SER A 46 6.48 14.48 8.25
C SER A 46 7.76 14.51 7.43
N ALA A 47 8.77 15.15 7.98
CA ALA A 47 10.05 15.32 7.31
C ALA A 47 10.48 13.92 6.88
N VAL A 48 10.67 13.73 5.57
CA VAL A 48 11.33 12.54 5.05
C VAL A 48 12.63 12.44 5.83
N PRO A 49 12.87 11.39 6.62
CA PRO A 49 14.11 11.28 7.36
C PRO A 49 15.24 11.35 6.34
N LYS A 50 16.01 12.43 6.38
CA LYS A 50 17.25 12.51 5.62
C LYS A 50 18.10 11.34 6.09
N HIS A 51 18.68 10.60 5.17
CA HIS A 51 19.61 9.52 5.48
C HIS A 51 20.79 10.09 6.26
N GLU A 52 20.66 10.14 7.59
CA GLU A 52 21.72 10.53 8.50
C GLU A 52 22.48 9.28 8.95
N ASN A 53 23.08 8.57 8.00
CA ASN A 53 24.09 7.58 8.33
C ASN A 53 25.23 7.67 7.32
N LEU A 54 26.06 8.68 7.53
CA LEU A 54 27.31 8.88 6.80
C LEU A 54 28.45 7.98 7.34
N GLY A 55 28.11 6.92 8.08
CA GLY A 55 29.06 6.11 8.83
C GLY A 55 29.39 4.74 8.27
N ASP A 56 28.52 4.16 7.46
CA ASP A 56 28.78 2.86 6.88
C ASP A 56 29.07 3.02 5.38
N ILE A 57 30.37 3.00 5.03
CA ILE A 57 30.86 2.73 3.66
C ILE A 57 30.61 1.23 3.39
N ALA A 58 29.44 0.74 3.72
CA ALA A 58 28.98 -0.56 3.32
C ALA A 58 28.64 -0.48 1.83
N LYS A 59 29.12 -1.43 1.07
CA LYS A 59 28.89 -1.66 -0.35
C LYS A 59 27.46 -1.27 -0.70
N SER A 60 27.28 -0.19 -1.48
CA SER A 60 25.95 0.24 -1.91
C SER A 60 25.32 -0.83 -2.79
N VAL A 61 24.24 -1.42 -2.33
CA VAL A 61 23.53 -2.48 -3.03
C VAL A 61 22.73 -1.88 -4.19
N SER A 62 22.88 -2.44 -5.36
CA SER A 62 22.11 -2.01 -6.52
C SER A 62 20.62 -2.36 -6.36
N VAL A 63 19.72 -1.49 -6.82
CA VAL A 63 18.27 -1.79 -6.86
C VAL A 63 17.98 -3.10 -7.61
N LYS A 64 18.77 -3.42 -8.66
CA LYS A 64 18.63 -4.68 -9.40
C LYS A 64 18.96 -5.91 -8.54
N GLU A 65 19.99 -5.84 -7.72
CA GLU A 65 20.37 -6.91 -6.80
C GLU A 65 19.26 -7.17 -5.77
N VAL A 66 18.64 -6.11 -5.25
CA VAL A 66 17.49 -6.24 -4.35
C VAL A 66 16.31 -6.95 -5.05
N VAL A 67 16.00 -6.54 -6.28
CA VAL A 67 14.90 -7.17 -7.05
C VAL A 67 15.19 -8.66 -7.28
N LEU A 68 16.43 -9.04 -7.63
CA LEU A 68 16.82 -10.42 -7.83
C LEU A 68 16.78 -11.25 -6.54
N ALA A 69 17.23 -10.68 -5.42
CA ALA A 69 17.20 -11.34 -4.13
C ALA A 69 15.76 -11.65 -3.67
N VAL A 70 14.86 -10.66 -3.76
CA VAL A 70 13.44 -10.85 -3.42
C VAL A 70 12.75 -11.82 -4.40
N SER A 71 13.07 -11.75 -5.69
CA SER A 71 12.57 -12.67 -6.70
C SER A 71 12.92 -14.13 -6.38
N ARG A 72 14.16 -14.36 -5.97
CA ARG A 72 14.66 -15.68 -5.59
C ARG A 72 14.03 -16.20 -4.31
N GLU A 73 13.93 -15.36 -3.29
CA GLU A 73 13.36 -15.74 -2.00
C GLU A 73 11.86 -16.04 -2.08
N ALA A 74 11.13 -15.29 -2.89
CA ALA A 74 9.69 -15.45 -3.07
C ALA A 74 9.30 -16.47 -4.15
N ASP A 75 10.28 -16.98 -4.92
CA ASP A 75 10.05 -17.81 -6.11
C ASP A 75 9.10 -17.14 -7.12
N ILE A 76 9.29 -15.85 -7.35
CA ILE A 76 8.46 -15.03 -8.24
C ILE A 76 9.36 -14.39 -9.30
N PRO A 77 9.08 -14.56 -10.61
CA PRO A 77 9.85 -13.92 -11.68
C PRO A 77 9.91 -12.39 -11.53
N THR A 78 11.05 -11.82 -11.83
CA THR A 78 11.30 -10.36 -11.72
C THR A 78 10.30 -9.54 -12.52
N GLU A 79 9.89 -10.01 -13.71
CA GLU A 79 8.91 -9.36 -14.56
C GLU A 79 7.55 -9.27 -13.88
N VAL A 80 7.18 -10.28 -13.10
CA VAL A 80 5.93 -10.33 -12.34
C VAL A 80 5.98 -9.38 -11.15
N LEU A 81 7.13 -9.31 -10.44
CA LEU A 81 7.34 -8.36 -9.35
C LEU A 81 7.29 -6.91 -9.84
N LEU A 82 7.97 -6.62 -10.94
CA LEU A 82 8.01 -5.29 -11.54
C LEU A 82 6.75 -4.97 -12.35
N GLY A 83 5.97 -5.99 -12.73
CA GLY A 83 4.74 -5.85 -13.50
C GLY A 83 3.65 -5.06 -12.78
N ARG A 84 2.72 -4.46 -13.54
CA ARG A 84 1.59 -3.67 -13.01
C ARG A 84 0.42 -4.49 -12.45
N GLY A 85 0.53 -5.82 -12.45
CA GLY A 85 -0.53 -6.71 -11.94
C GLY A 85 -0.90 -6.38 -10.47
N ARG A 86 -2.21 -6.34 -10.20
CA ARG A 86 -2.77 -6.01 -8.87
C ARG A 86 -3.05 -7.25 -8.00
N LYS A 87 -2.34 -8.35 -8.19
CA LYS A 87 -2.54 -9.54 -7.36
C LYS A 87 -2.13 -9.25 -5.92
N HIS A 88 -3.05 -9.48 -4.99
CA HIS A 88 -2.85 -9.17 -3.57
C HIS A 88 -1.66 -9.92 -2.97
N ALA A 89 -1.40 -11.14 -3.43
CA ALA A 89 -0.24 -11.93 -3.02
C ALA A 89 1.11 -11.27 -3.35
N LEU A 90 1.17 -10.52 -4.45
CA LEU A 90 2.39 -9.82 -4.87
C LEU A 90 2.64 -8.50 -4.11
N ALA A 91 1.61 -7.95 -3.47
CA ALA A 91 1.73 -6.66 -2.79
C ALA A 91 2.67 -6.75 -1.58
N ARG A 92 2.66 -7.88 -0.87
CA ARG A 92 3.53 -8.13 0.26
C ARG A 92 5.01 -8.11 -0.15
N GLU A 93 5.35 -8.87 -1.16
CA GLU A 93 6.74 -9.02 -1.65
C GLU A 93 7.23 -7.72 -2.31
N ARG A 94 6.35 -7.02 -3.02
CA ARG A 94 6.66 -5.69 -3.58
C ARG A 94 6.96 -4.66 -2.51
N HIS A 95 6.18 -4.62 -1.43
CA HIS A 95 6.41 -3.68 -0.34
C HIS A 95 7.73 -3.98 0.36
N LEU A 96 8.07 -5.26 0.57
CA LEU A 96 9.36 -5.69 1.10
C LEU A 96 10.52 -5.24 0.18
N MET A 97 10.40 -5.49 -1.11
CA MET A 97 11.37 -5.07 -2.13
C MET A 97 11.60 -3.54 -2.12
N PHE A 98 10.53 -2.75 -2.00
CA PHE A 98 10.64 -1.29 -1.95
C PHE A 98 11.40 -0.83 -0.70
N LEU A 99 11.12 -1.44 0.44
CA LEU A 99 11.79 -1.11 1.70
C LEU A 99 13.27 -1.46 1.65
N LEU A 100 13.62 -2.67 1.20
CA LEU A 100 15.01 -3.08 1.05
C LEU A 100 15.78 -2.18 0.07
N ALA A 101 15.17 -1.85 -1.08
CA ALA A 101 15.78 -0.94 -2.03
C ALA A 101 16.00 0.47 -1.43
N TYR A 102 15.04 0.97 -0.68
CA TYR A 102 15.14 2.27 -0.03
C TYR A 102 16.26 2.32 1.02
N GLU A 103 16.42 1.27 1.80
CA GLU A 103 17.42 1.22 2.89
C GLU A 103 18.83 0.85 2.43
N LEU A 104 18.97 0.04 1.38
CA LEU A 104 20.26 -0.52 0.99
C LEU A 104 20.90 0.17 -0.23
N SER A 105 20.08 0.75 -1.12
CA SER A 105 20.64 1.33 -2.35
C SER A 105 21.15 2.76 -2.21
N HIS A 106 20.87 3.43 -1.10
CA HIS A 106 21.19 4.86 -0.89
C HIS A 106 20.69 5.79 -2.01
N GLN A 107 19.76 5.31 -2.85
CA GLN A 107 19.18 6.08 -3.94
C GLN A 107 17.94 6.86 -3.46
N SER A 108 17.66 7.97 -4.14
CA SER A 108 16.44 8.74 -3.88
C SER A 108 15.19 7.99 -4.32
N LEU A 109 14.05 8.26 -3.69
CA LEU A 109 12.77 7.64 -4.05
C LEU A 109 12.42 7.74 -5.55
N PRO A 110 12.67 8.91 -6.23
CA PRO A 110 12.47 9.00 -7.67
C PRO A 110 13.38 8.08 -8.48
N GLN A 111 14.63 7.90 -8.07
CA GLN A 111 15.58 7.00 -8.75
C GLN A 111 15.16 5.54 -8.59
N ILE A 112 14.79 5.11 -7.37
CA ILE A 112 14.23 3.78 -7.11
C ILE A 112 12.94 3.57 -7.93
N GLY A 113 12.06 4.56 -7.94
CA GLY A 113 10.81 4.53 -8.70
C GLY A 113 11.07 4.32 -10.19
N LYS A 114 12.02 5.06 -10.77
CA LYS A 114 12.43 4.91 -12.17
C LYS A 114 12.98 3.50 -12.45
N ALA A 115 13.84 2.99 -11.57
CA ALA A 115 14.43 1.65 -11.71
C ALA A 115 13.37 0.52 -11.62
N MET A 116 12.32 0.71 -10.84
CA MET A 116 11.23 -0.27 -10.65
C MET A 116 9.97 0.04 -11.48
N ASN A 117 10.02 1.02 -12.38
CA ASN A 117 8.89 1.48 -13.20
C ASN A 117 7.64 1.81 -12.35
N ARG A 118 7.86 2.57 -11.27
CA ARG A 118 6.84 3.01 -10.32
C ARG A 118 6.98 4.49 -9.98
N ASP A 119 5.90 5.10 -9.58
CA ASP A 119 5.92 6.45 -9.02
C ASP A 119 6.61 6.44 -7.65
N HIS A 120 7.35 7.49 -7.33
CA HIS A 120 8.04 7.65 -6.04
C HIS A 120 7.08 7.60 -4.85
N SER A 121 5.85 8.10 -5.01
CA SER A 121 4.81 8.00 -3.98
C SER A 121 4.40 6.54 -3.73
N THR A 122 4.33 5.72 -4.78
CA THR A 122 4.06 4.28 -4.66
C THR A 122 5.16 3.58 -3.86
N ILE A 123 6.43 3.91 -4.12
CA ILE A 123 7.55 3.36 -3.36
C ILE A 123 7.44 3.76 -1.89
N TRP A 124 7.22 5.04 -1.60
CA TRP A 124 7.08 5.55 -0.24
C TRP A 124 5.95 4.86 0.53
N HIS A 125 4.75 4.80 -0.06
CA HIS A 125 3.62 4.10 0.55
C HIS A 125 3.90 2.61 0.76
N GLY A 126 4.58 1.96 -0.18
CA GLY A 126 4.97 0.57 -0.05
C GLY A 126 5.96 0.34 1.09
N CYS A 127 6.95 1.21 1.28
CA CYS A 127 7.87 1.15 2.41
C CYS A 127 7.14 1.25 3.76
N ASN A 128 6.21 2.19 3.89
CA ASN A 128 5.44 2.34 5.13
C ASN A 128 4.57 1.09 5.39
N ARG A 129 3.92 0.55 4.35
CA ARG A 129 3.14 -0.68 4.46
C ARG A 129 3.97 -1.91 4.82
N ALA A 130 5.22 -1.99 4.35
CA ALA A 130 6.13 -3.05 4.77
C ALA A 130 6.45 -2.95 6.26
N ARG A 131 6.78 -1.74 6.76
CA ARG A 131 7.06 -1.50 8.17
C ARG A 131 5.89 -1.84 9.07
N GLU A 132 4.70 -1.33 8.75
CA GLU A 132 3.46 -1.65 9.47
C GLU A 132 3.21 -3.18 9.56
N ARG A 133 3.41 -3.89 8.45
CA ARG A 133 3.22 -5.35 8.43
C ARG A 133 4.25 -6.11 9.24
N MET A 134 5.50 -5.69 9.25
CA MET A 134 6.56 -6.35 10.04
C MET A 134 6.33 -6.27 11.55
N GLU A 135 5.46 -5.36 12.02
CA GLU A 135 5.07 -5.30 13.43
C GLU A 135 4.22 -6.52 13.86
N THR A 136 3.43 -7.06 12.92
CA THR A 136 2.50 -8.17 13.18
C THR A 136 2.89 -9.48 12.47
N ASP A 137 3.63 -9.41 11.38
CA ASP A 137 4.03 -10.55 10.54
C ASP A 137 5.51 -10.90 10.78
N TYR A 138 5.75 -11.80 11.73
CA TYR A 138 7.10 -12.28 12.06
C TYR A 138 7.82 -12.97 10.89
N ALA A 139 7.07 -13.66 10.03
CA ALA A 139 7.66 -14.32 8.86
C ALA A 139 8.20 -13.30 7.87
N LEU A 140 7.47 -12.21 7.65
CA LEU A 140 7.92 -11.10 6.80
C LEU A 140 9.16 -10.44 7.39
N ARG A 141 9.16 -10.21 8.70
CA ARG A 141 10.32 -9.62 9.40
C ARG A 141 11.55 -10.52 9.29
N PHE A 142 11.40 -11.82 9.49
CA PHE A 142 12.49 -12.77 9.32
C PHE A 142 13.06 -12.76 7.91
N THR A 143 12.19 -12.77 6.89
CA THR A 143 12.61 -12.66 5.48
C THR A 143 13.35 -11.35 5.20
N TYR A 144 12.87 -10.24 5.76
CA TYR A 144 13.53 -8.95 5.65
C TYR A 144 14.95 -8.97 6.24
N ASP A 145 15.10 -9.45 7.47
CA ASP A 145 16.39 -9.51 8.17
C ASP A 145 17.37 -10.44 7.45
N LYS A 146 16.91 -11.59 6.95
CA LYS A 146 17.67 -12.54 6.13
C LYS A 146 18.20 -11.87 4.86
N LEU A 147 17.32 -11.27 4.05
CA LEU A 147 17.71 -10.62 2.80
C LEU A 147 18.61 -9.41 3.04
N LYS A 148 18.36 -8.67 4.10
CA LYS A 148 19.19 -7.52 4.46
C LYS A 148 20.61 -7.93 4.84
N SER A 149 20.78 -9.03 5.57
CA SER A 149 22.09 -9.58 5.89
C SER A 149 22.79 -10.16 4.66
N GLU A 150 22.10 -10.89 3.80
CA GLU A 150 22.62 -11.45 2.56
C GLU A 150 23.13 -10.37 1.60
N LEU A 151 22.39 -9.27 1.46
CA LEU A 151 22.74 -8.19 0.55
C LEU A 151 23.87 -7.27 1.08
N ARG A 152 24.08 -7.23 2.39
CA ARG A 152 25.18 -6.45 3.00
C ARG A 152 26.50 -7.23 3.08
N GLY A 153 26.41 -8.56 3.12
CA GLY A 153 27.50 -9.53 3.30
C GLY A 153 28.55 -9.53 2.31
#